data_8efd940e486f107bc68be91523e48e10
#
_entry.id   8efd940e486f107bc68be91523e48e10
#
_cell.length_a   1.000
_cell.length_b   1.000
_cell.length_c   1.000
_cell.angle_alpha   90.00
_cell.angle_beta   90.00
_cell.angle_gamma   90.00
#
_symmetry.space_group_name_H-M   'P 1'
#
loop_
_entity.id
_entity.type
_entity.pdbx_description
1 polymer ?
#
loop_
_entity_poly.entity_id
_entity_poly.type
_entity_poly.pdbx_seq_one_letter_code
_entity_poly.pdbx_strand_id
1 'polypeptide(L)'
;MYTRFWIIVALMMFSLSAIAAETQIMVRAKAVDSKFIGTSVGGIRAIVEDAETGEILDQGWINGGTGDTAVLMENPLKRGEPQTDEKTAGFLANVDIDAPRLLRFKLIGPYGYQQAYQEASVTSWVVPGKDILGDGIIITMTGFIVDAWTRVLEGGQVDIYTKASLLCGCPITKDGLWQADNYEVKAIIMRDDKNIDEVTLDFTGPIGMFSGKTTITEPGHYKAVVYLYDAKTGNVGVDRSMFEIPKAL
;
A
#
# COMPACT_ATOMS: atom_id res chain seq x y z
N MET A 1 43.92 -12.82 74.46
CA MET A 1 42.50 -13.03 74.07
C MET A 1 42.17 -12.06 72.95
N TYR A 2 42.23 -12.49 71.66
CA TYR A 2 42.06 -11.65 70.47
C TYR A 2 40.70 -11.92 69.87
N THR A 3 39.80 -10.93 69.97
CA THR A 3 38.50 -10.93 69.31
C THR A 3 38.66 -10.43 67.90
N ARG A 4 38.46 -11.32 66.90
CA ARG A 4 38.44 -11.00 65.48
C ARG A 4 37.11 -10.38 65.12
N PHE A 5 37.09 -9.12 64.72
CA PHE A 5 35.96 -8.41 64.16
C PHE A 5 35.87 -8.74 62.69
N TRP A 6 34.79 -9.44 62.25
CA TRP A 6 34.52 -9.73 60.85
C TRP A 6 33.62 -8.57 60.35
N ILE A 7 34.19 -7.71 59.49
CA ILE A 7 33.41 -6.71 58.74
C ILE A 7 32.86 -7.37 57.48
N ILE A 8 31.54 -7.63 57.45
CA ILE A 8 30.83 -8.09 56.27
C ILE A 8 30.51 -6.82 55.45
N VAL A 9 31.28 -6.58 54.38
CA VAL A 9 30.94 -5.56 53.39
C VAL A 9 29.86 -6.19 52.47
N ALA A 10 28.61 -5.85 52.72
CA ALA A 10 27.53 -6.15 51.79
C ALA A 10 27.66 -5.28 50.56
N LEU A 11 28.16 -5.85 49.45
CA LEU A 11 28.14 -5.22 48.14
C LEU A 11 26.69 -5.18 47.66
N MET A 12 25.98 -4.06 47.87
CA MET A 12 24.72 -3.78 47.21
C MET A 12 24.99 -3.58 45.72
N MET A 13 24.81 -4.63 44.93
CA MET A 13 24.67 -4.47 43.47
C MET A 13 23.37 -3.70 43.22
N PHE A 14 23.46 -2.41 43.03
CA PHE A 14 22.40 -1.63 42.38
C PHE A 14 22.35 -2.11 40.93
N SER A 15 21.43 -3.03 40.63
CA SER A 15 21.01 -3.27 39.27
C SER A 15 20.36 -1.96 38.78
N LEU A 16 21.07 -1.15 38.00
CA LEU A 16 20.43 -0.13 37.22
C LEU A 16 19.52 -0.89 36.22
N SER A 17 18.25 -1.02 36.58
CA SER A 17 17.25 -1.37 35.60
C SER A 17 17.27 -0.27 34.54
N ALA A 18 17.70 -0.58 33.33
CA ALA A 18 17.48 0.31 32.20
C ALA A 18 15.98 0.58 32.14
N ILE A 19 15.58 1.82 32.36
CA ILE A 19 14.19 2.21 32.23
C ILE A 19 13.94 2.24 30.73
N ALA A 20 13.09 1.31 30.25
CA ALA A 20 12.58 1.38 28.89
C ALA A 20 11.98 2.77 28.68
N ALA A 21 12.37 3.44 27.61
CA ALA A 21 11.87 4.76 27.29
C ALA A 21 10.85 4.62 26.16
N GLU A 22 9.63 5.04 26.41
CA GLU A 22 8.61 5.16 25.36
C GLU A 22 9.16 6.02 24.21
N THR A 23 9.04 5.50 23.02
CA THR A 23 9.54 6.15 21.80
C THR A 23 8.40 6.21 20.79
N GLN A 24 8.08 7.40 20.34
CA GLN A 24 6.98 7.63 19.38
C GLN A 24 7.50 7.64 17.95
N ILE A 25 6.83 6.89 17.09
CA ILE A 25 7.22 6.77 15.68
C ILE A 25 5.99 6.94 14.79
N MET A 26 5.98 7.98 13.98
CA MET A 26 4.97 8.18 12.96
C MET A 26 5.28 7.28 11.76
N VAL A 27 4.33 6.43 11.35
CA VAL A 27 4.43 5.53 10.20
C VAL A 27 3.39 5.93 9.16
N ARG A 28 3.80 6.08 7.90
CA ARG A 28 2.94 6.54 6.81
C ARG A 28 3.08 5.67 5.57
N ALA A 29 1.96 5.49 4.84
CA ALA A 29 1.91 4.83 3.54
C ALA A 29 1.81 5.87 2.43
N LYS A 30 2.66 5.79 1.41
CA LYS A 30 2.62 6.66 0.22
C LYS A 30 2.53 5.81 -1.04
N ALA A 31 1.63 6.14 -1.95
CA ALA A 31 1.54 5.47 -3.24
C ALA A 31 2.63 5.93 -4.20
N VAL A 32 3.07 5.05 -5.11
CA VAL A 32 4.02 5.40 -6.18
C VAL A 32 3.42 6.49 -7.07
N ASP A 33 4.22 7.51 -7.39
CA ASP A 33 3.87 8.69 -8.19
C ASP A 33 2.52 9.32 -7.79
N SER A 34 2.25 9.32 -6.47
CA SER A 34 0.97 9.76 -5.94
C SER A 34 1.09 10.26 -4.49
N LYS A 35 -0.06 10.39 -3.84
CA LYS A 35 -0.20 10.95 -2.50
C LYS A 35 -0.11 9.87 -1.41
N PHE A 36 -0.25 10.29 -0.15
CA PHE A 36 -0.37 9.34 0.96
C PHE A 36 -1.65 8.52 0.86
N ILE A 37 -1.59 7.29 1.37
CA ILE A 37 -2.74 6.37 1.38
C ILE A 37 -3.48 6.58 2.68
N GLY A 38 -4.70 7.12 2.58
CA GLY A 38 -5.57 7.40 3.71
C GLY A 38 -6.64 6.34 3.92
N THR A 39 -7.66 6.70 4.69
CA THR A 39 -8.79 5.83 5.05
C THR A 39 -9.72 5.46 3.88
N SER A 40 -9.72 6.22 2.79
CA SER A 40 -10.66 6.06 1.67
C SER A 40 -10.57 4.73 0.92
N VAL A 41 -9.46 4.03 1.04
CA VAL A 41 -9.21 2.73 0.36
C VAL A 41 -9.48 1.51 1.25
N GLY A 42 -10.22 1.68 2.34
CA GLY A 42 -10.59 0.61 3.28
C GLY A 42 -9.53 0.31 4.34
N GLY A 43 -8.49 1.15 4.44
CA GLY A 43 -7.47 1.10 5.47
C GLY A 43 -6.19 0.35 5.06
N ILE A 44 -5.10 0.78 5.68
CA ILE A 44 -3.79 0.13 5.67
C ILE A 44 -3.44 -0.19 7.13
N ARG A 45 -3.08 -1.45 7.40
CA ARG A 45 -2.58 -1.85 8.72
C ARG A 45 -1.08 -1.59 8.79
N ALA A 46 -0.64 -0.91 9.83
CA ALA A 46 0.76 -0.74 10.17
C ALA A 46 1.13 -1.69 11.31
N ILE A 47 2.29 -2.32 11.21
CA ILE A 47 2.87 -3.21 12.22
C ILE A 47 4.32 -2.78 12.42
N VAL A 48 4.72 -2.59 13.68
CA VAL A 48 6.10 -2.35 14.09
C VAL A 48 6.60 -3.56 14.84
N GLU A 49 7.64 -4.19 14.32
CA GLU A 49 8.21 -5.40 14.91
C GLU A 49 9.72 -5.27 15.08
N ASP A 50 10.27 -5.95 16.05
CA ASP A 50 11.70 -6.17 16.16
C ASP A 50 12.18 -7.01 14.96
N ALA A 51 13.16 -6.49 14.20
CA ALA A 51 13.58 -7.14 12.95
C ALA A 51 14.38 -8.44 13.18
N GLU A 52 14.94 -8.63 14.37
CA GLU A 52 15.75 -9.81 14.73
C GLU A 52 14.89 -10.93 15.33
N THR A 53 13.94 -10.55 16.20
CA THR A 53 13.10 -11.53 16.93
C THR A 53 11.75 -11.78 16.27
N GLY A 54 11.24 -10.81 15.50
CA GLY A 54 9.88 -10.84 14.95
C GLY A 54 8.79 -10.48 15.98
N GLU A 55 9.18 -10.05 17.18
CA GLU A 55 8.24 -9.58 18.21
C GLU A 55 7.50 -8.33 17.72
N ILE A 56 6.17 -8.35 17.78
CA ILE A 56 5.35 -7.17 17.47
C ILE A 56 5.36 -6.24 18.68
N LEU A 57 5.89 -5.05 18.48
CA LEU A 57 6.01 -4.02 19.51
C LEU A 57 4.78 -3.10 19.52
N ASP A 58 4.24 -2.77 18.35
CA ASP A 58 2.99 -2.01 18.21
C ASP A 58 2.34 -2.26 16.85
N GLN A 59 1.03 -2.02 16.74
CA GLN A 59 0.28 -2.17 15.50
C GLN A 59 -1.03 -1.38 15.52
N GLY A 60 -1.44 -0.87 14.38
CA GLY A 60 -2.68 -0.12 14.26
C GLY A 60 -3.05 0.15 12.82
N TRP A 61 -3.96 1.10 12.62
CA TRP A 61 -4.45 1.51 11.32
C TRP A 61 -3.92 2.89 10.95
N ILE A 62 -3.51 3.04 9.71
CA ILE A 62 -3.22 4.34 9.14
C ILE A 62 -4.54 5.09 8.94
N ASN A 63 -4.67 6.24 9.60
CA ASN A 63 -5.85 7.08 9.55
C ASN A 63 -5.50 8.49 9.09
N GLY A 64 -6.39 9.11 8.34
CA GLY A 64 -6.24 10.49 7.86
C GLY A 64 -6.46 10.67 6.37
N GLY A 65 -6.14 11.85 5.88
CA GLY A 65 -6.26 12.25 4.49
C GLY A 65 -5.03 11.92 3.65
N THR A 66 -5.14 12.19 2.34
CA THR A 66 -4.05 11.89 1.39
C THR A 66 -2.94 12.95 1.35
N GLY A 67 -3.02 14.00 2.16
CA GLY A 67 -2.07 15.12 2.15
C GLY A 67 -2.39 16.19 1.09
N ASP A 68 -1.64 17.28 1.13
CA ASP A 68 -1.82 18.42 0.22
C ASP A 68 -1.29 18.08 -1.18
N THR A 69 -2.11 18.34 -2.20
CA THR A 69 -1.77 18.01 -3.60
C THR A 69 -0.67 18.92 -4.14
N ALA A 70 -0.73 20.22 -3.83
CA ALA A 70 0.28 21.15 -4.32
C ALA A 70 1.67 20.84 -3.74
N VAL A 71 1.74 20.50 -2.46
CA VAL A 71 2.99 20.13 -1.79
C VAL A 71 3.57 18.84 -2.36
N LEU A 72 2.72 17.82 -2.59
CA LEU A 72 3.18 16.47 -2.93
C LEU A 72 3.42 16.24 -4.42
N MET A 73 2.66 16.95 -5.30
CA MET A 73 2.59 16.62 -6.72
C MET A 73 2.96 17.78 -7.65
N GLU A 74 2.78 19.03 -7.22
CA GLU A 74 2.93 20.19 -8.12
C GLU A 74 4.22 20.96 -7.83
N ASN A 75 4.65 21.05 -6.57
CA ASN A 75 5.85 21.77 -6.18
C ASN A 75 7.06 20.84 -6.04
N PRO A 76 8.27 21.30 -6.38
CA PRO A 76 9.49 20.55 -6.09
C PRO A 76 9.66 20.35 -4.57
N LEU A 77 9.90 19.12 -4.15
CA LEU A 77 10.22 18.84 -2.76
C LEU A 77 11.57 19.45 -2.39
N LYS A 78 11.60 20.25 -1.33
CA LYS A 78 12.81 20.88 -0.83
C LYS A 78 13.28 20.18 0.44
N ARG A 79 14.61 20.06 0.55
CA ARG A 79 15.23 19.47 1.74
C ARG A 79 14.87 20.27 3.00
N GLY A 80 14.35 19.56 4.01
CA GLY A 80 14.00 20.14 5.32
C GLY A 80 12.61 20.78 5.37
N GLU A 81 11.86 20.81 4.27
CA GLU A 81 10.44 21.18 4.29
C GLU A 81 9.59 19.91 4.51
N PRO A 82 8.57 19.96 5.39
CA PRO A 82 7.70 18.81 5.63
C PRO A 82 6.81 18.53 4.40
N GLN A 83 6.61 17.23 4.12
CA GLN A 83 5.66 16.76 3.10
C GLN A 83 4.25 16.56 3.67
N THR A 84 4.12 16.59 5.00
CA THR A 84 2.90 16.22 5.70
C THR A 84 2.43 17.33 6.64
N ASP A 85 1.15 17.29 6.94
CA ASP A 85 0.49 18.09 7.97
C ASP A 85 -0.20 17.18 9.00
N GLU A 86 -0.90 17.77 9.97
CA GLU A 86 -1.64 17.05 11.02
C GLU A 86 -2.79 16.21 10.48
N LYS A 87 -3.30 16.49 9.27
CA LYS A 87 -4.40 15.76 8.64
C LYS A 87 -3.93 14.62 7.75
N THR A 88 -2.63 14.60 7.42
CA THR A 88 -2.04 13.59 6.55
C THR A 88 -2.01 12.24 7.24
N ALA A 89 -2.50 11.22 6.55
CA ALA A 89 -2.66 9.87 7.07
C ALA A 89 -1.38 9.31 7.68
N GLY A 90 -1.50 8.69 8.86
CA GLY A 90 -0.42 8.05 9.58
C GLY A 90 -0.93 7.18 10.73
N PHE A 91 -0.03 6.38 11.25
CA PHE A 91 -0.18 5.63 12.50
C PHE A 91 0.96 6.05 13.42
N LEU A 92 0.64 6.55 14.60
CA LEU A 92 1.63 6.87 15.64
C LEU A 92 1.84 5.62 16.49
N ALA A 93 2.96 4.96 16.27
CA ALA A 93 3.38 3.82 17.07
C ALA A 93 4.08 4.29 18.35
N ASN A 94 3.83 3.57 19.45
CA ASN A 94 4.50 3.76 20.73
C ASN A 94 5.26 2.48 21.05
N VAL A 95 6.59 2.56 21.12
CA VAL A 95 7.43 1.39 21.40
C VAL A 95 8.29 1.61 22.63
N ASP A 96 8.33 0.60 23.50
CA ASP A 96 9.18 0.55 24.68
C ASP A 96 10.44 -0.26 24.37
N ILE A 97 11.56 0.43 24.27
CA ILE A 97 12.88 -0.20 24.03
C ILE A 97 13.91 0.34 25.03
N ASP A 98 14.82 -0.51 25.46
CA ASP A 98 15.87 -0.20 26.44
C ASP A 98 17.25 0.03 25.85
N ALA A 99 17.43 -0.33 24.58
CA ALA A 99 18.64 -0.15 23.79
C ALA A 99 18.29 0.16 22.34
N PRO A 100 19.20 0.71 21.52
CA PRO A 100 18.97 0.84 20.09
C PRO A 100 18.61 -0.51 19.46
N ARG A 101 17.46 -0.57 18.74
CA ARG A 101 16.97 -1.78 18.05
C ARG A 101 16.74 -1.52 16.57
N LEU A 102 16.98 -2.53 15.76
CA LEU A 102 16.57 -2.54 14.36
C LEU A 102 15.10 -2.95 14.28
N LEU A 103 14.22 -2.01 13.97
CA LEU A 103 12.79 -2.26 13.84
C LEU A 103 12.41 -2.43 12.38
N ARG A 104 11.44 -3.31 12.12
CA ARG A 104 10.77 -3.46 10.84
C ARG A 104 9.38 -2.84 10.90
N PHE A 105 9.12 -1.95 9.97
CA PHE A 105 7.84 -1.29 9.78
C PHE A 105 7.16 -1.95 8.57
N LYS A 106 6.02 -2.60 8.78
CA LYS A 106 5.24 -3.28 7.74
C LYS A 106 3.92 -2.58 7.52
N LEU A 107 3.54 -2.46 6.27
CA LEU A 107 2.23 -1.98 5.83
C LEU A 107 1.53 -3.08 5.06
N ILE A 108 0.27 -3.33 5.39
CA ILE A 108 -0.56 -4.38 4.79
C ILE A 108 -1.89 -3.76 4.34
N GLY A 109 -2.29 -3.99 3.11
CA GLY A 109 -3.54 -3.50 2.54
C GLY A 109 -3.40 -3.07 1.07
N PRO A 110 -4.36 -2.34 0.51
CA PRO A 110 -5.58 -1.79 1.11
C PRO A 110 -6.64 -2.87 1.38
N TYR A 111 -7.30 -2.80 2.52
CA TYR A 111 -8.31 -3.81 2.91
C TYR A 111 -9.65 -3.67 2.19
N GLY A 112 -9.94 -2.51 1.61
CA GLY A 112 -11.13 -2.28 0.81
C GLY A 112 -11.09 -2.88 -0.60
N TYR A 113 -9.90 -3.31 -1.07
CA TYR A 113 -9.69 -3.77 -2.44
C TYR A 113 -8.76 -4.99 -2.45
N GLN A 114 -9.35 -6.19 -2.40
CA GLN A 114 -8.61 -7.45 -2.29
C GLN A 114 -7.65 -7.69 -3.45
N GLN A 115 -8.01 -7.25 -4.66
CA GLN A 115 -7.17 -7.35 -5.86
C GLN A 115 -5.92 -6.46 -5.81
N ALA A 116 -5.93 -5.41 -4.97
CA ALA A 116 -4.79 -4.51 -4.75
C ALA A 116 -4.06 -4.79 -3.43
N TYR A 117 -4.49 -5.81 -2.66
CA TYR A 117 -3.91 -6.16 -1.37
C TYR A 117 -2.46 -6.62 -1.49
N GLN A 118 -1.60 -6.03 -0.69
CA GLN A 118 -0.15 -6.27 -0.72
C GLN A 118 0.50 -5.94 0.62
N GLU A 119 1.77 -6.28 0.74
CA GLU A 119 2.64 -5.91 1.85
C GLU A 119 3.83 -5.11 1.35
N ALA A 120 4.20 -4.06 2.09
CA ALA A 120 5.45 -3.33 1.92
C ALA A 120 6.13 -3.14 3.27
N SER A 121 7.45 -3.14 3.32
CA SER A 121 8.18 -2.95 4.57
C SER A 121 9.51 -2.23 4.40
N VAL A 122 9.97 -1.64 5.50
CA VAL A 122 11.30 -1.04 5.62
C VAL A 122 11.85 -1.33 7.02
N THR A 123 13.18 -1.41 7.16
CA THR A 123 13.84 -1.49 8.46
C THR A 123 14.59 -0.20 8.77
N SER A 124 14.60 0.20 10.05
CA SER A 124 15.36 1.33 10.54
C SER A 124 15.83 1.09 11.97
N TRP A 125 17.01 1.62 12.32
CA TRP A 125 17.44 1.69 13.70
C TRP A 125 16.62 2.74 14.45
N VAL A 126 16.17 2.38 15.64
CA VAL A 126 15.44 3.24 16.57
C VAL A 126 16.22 3.29 17.89
N VAL A 127 16.36 4.50 18.45
CA VAL A 127 17.07 4.74 19.71
C VAL A 127 16.04 5.08 20.79
N PRO A 128 16.13 4.50 22.00
CA PRO A 128 15.21 4.78 23.10
C PRO A 128 15.04 6.28 23.38
N GLY A 129 13.79 6.73 23.50
CA GLY A 129 13.42 8.12 23.78
C GLY A 129 13.79 9.13 22.68
N LYS A 130 14.10 8.65 21.45
CA LYS A 130 14.34 9.51 20.29
C LYS A 130 13.19 9.36 19.31
N ASP A 131 12.19 10.20 19.45
CA ASP A 131 10.97 10.17 18.64
C ASP A 131 11.26 10.45 17.16
N ILE A 132 10.49 9.77 16.29
CA ILE A 132 10.51 9.96 14.84
C ILE A 132 9.13 10.48 14.45
N LEU A 133 8.95 11.79 14.50
CA LEU A 133 7.68 12.49 14.27
C LEU A 133 7.66 13.24 12.92
N GLY A 134 6.63 14.06 12.70
CA GLY A 134 6.45 14.82 11.47
C GLY A 134 6.16 13.92 10.27
N ASP A 135 7.02 13.94 9.25
CA ASP A 135 6.89 13.05 8.10
C ASP A 135 7.05 11.58 8.51
N GLY A 136 7.87 11.30 9.53
CA GLY A 136 8.05 9.96 10.10
C GLY A 136 8.74 8.96 9.17
N ILE A 137 8.38 7.69 9.31
CA ILE A 137 8.79 6.59 8.44
C ILE A 137 7.78 6.48 7.29
N ILE A 138 8.16 6.95 6.10
CA ILE A 138 7.33 6.85 4.90
C ILE A 138 7.69 5.58 4.15
N ILE A 139 6.71 4.71 3.92
CA ILE A 139 6.87 3.49 3.16
C ILE A 139 6.07 3.62 1.87
N THR A 140 6.76 3.46 0.73
CA THR A 140 6.12 3.50 -0.58
C THR A 140 5.48 2.14 -0.90
N MET A 141 4.21 2.17 -1.27
CA MET A 141 3.44 1.01 -1.74
C MET A 141 3.18 1.14 -3.25
N THR A 142 3.43 0.06 -4.00
CA THR A 142 3.20 -0.02 -5.44
C THR A 142 1.75 -0.40 -5.75
N GLY A 143 1.34 -0.30 -7.00
CA GLY A 143 0.04 -0.78 -7.47
C GLY A 143 -0.95 0.33 -7.79
N PHE A 144 -2.01 -0.09 -8.48
CA PHE A 144 -3.23 0.66 -8.73
C PHE A 144 -4.40 -0.13 -8.17
N ILE A 145 -5.50 0.54 -7.86
CA ILE A 145 -6.78 -0.11 -7.65
C ILE A 145 -7.40 -0.30 -9.03
N VAL A 146 -7.56 -1.54 -9.44
CA VAL A 146 -8.23 -1.96 -10.69
C VAL A 146 -9.43 -2.80 -10.30
N ASP A 147 -10.61 -2.43 -10.74
CA ASP A 147 -11.87 -3.14 -10.48
C ASP A 147 -12.49 -3.51 -11.83
N ALA A 148 -12.38 -4.78 -12.22
CA ALA A 148 -12.69 -5.25 -13.56
C ALA A 148 -13.97 -6.13 -13.59
N TRP A 149 -14.79 -5.94 -14.62
CA TRP A 149 -15.94 -6.81 -14.87
C TRP A 149 -16.16 -7.01 -16.38
N THR A 150 -16.90 -8.04 -16.71
CA THR A 150 -17.26 -8.40 -18.08
C THR A 150 -18.75 -8.51 -18.24
N ARG A 151 -19.24 -8.27 -19.47
CA ARG A 151 -20.61 -8.48 -19.88
C ARG A 151 -20.64 -9.24 -21.19
N VAL A 152 -21.24 -10.43 -21.17
CA VAL A 152 -21.45 -11.24 -22.37
C VAL A 152 -22.78 -10.84 -23.01
N LEU A 153 -22.75 -10.60 -24.33
CA LEU A 153 -23.91 -10.23 -25.15
C LEU A 153 -24.19 -11.33 -26.18
N GLU A 154 -25.29 -11.16 -26.89
CA GLU A 154 -25.64 -12.07 -28.00
C GLU A 154 -24.54 -12.13 -29.06
N GLY A 155 -24.43 -13.28 -29.73
CA GLY A 155 -23.40 -13.50 -30.79
C GLY A 155 -21.96 -13.64 -30.25
N GLY A 156 -21.80 -13.82 -28.93
CA GLY A 156 -20.48 -14.01 -28.32
C GLY A 156 -19.67 -12.72 -28.13
N GLN A 157 -20.27 -11.54 -28.31
CA GLN A 157 -19.62 -10.29 -27.94
C GLN A 157 -19.41 -10.23 -26.44
N VAL A 158 -18.21 -9.84 -26.01
CA VAL A 158 -17.83 -9.63 -24.62
C VAL A 158 -17.36 -8.20 -24.46
N ASP A 159 -18.13 -7.41 -23.73
CA ASP A 159 -17.71 -6.10 -23.28
C ASP A 159 -16.91 -6.24 -21.99
N ILE A 160 -15.76 -5.58 -21.93
CA ILE A 160 -14.82 -5.61 -20.80
C ILE A 160 -14.70 -4.19 -20.26
N TYR A 161 -14.84 -4.06 -18.97
CA TYR A 161 -14.79 -2.78 -18.28
C TYR A 161 -13.80 -2.84 -17.12
N THR A 162 -13.23 -1.69 -16.79
CA THR A 162 -12.56 -1.51 -15.51
C THR A 162 -12.77 -0.10 -14.99
N LYS A 163 -12.85 0.01 -13.66
CA LYS A 163 -12.69 1.26 -12.94
C LYS A 163 -11.34 1.25 -12.23
N ALA A 164 -10.49 2.20 -12.55
CA ALA A 164 -9.15 2.26 -12.00
C ALA A 164 -8.87 3.60 -11.28
N SER A 165 -8.02 3.55 -10.26
CA SER A 165 -7.50 4.71 -9.55
C SER A 165 -6.09 4.44 -9.05
N LEU A 166 -5.38 5.50 -8.68
CA LEU A 166 -4.12 5.39 -7.94
C LEU A 166 -4.38 4.67 -6.59
N LEU A 167 -3.36 4.07 -6.01
CA LEU A 167 -3.49 3.33 -4.74
C LEU A 167 -3.91 4.23 -3.55
N CYS A 168 -3.70 5.55 -3.63
CA CYS A 168 -4.25 6.53 -2.68
C CYS A 168 -5.76 6.78 -2.84
N GLY A 169 -6.43 6.18 -3.85
CA GLY A 169 -7.79 6.52 -4.26
C GLY A 169 -7.89 7.78 -5.13
N CYS A 170 -6.79 8.34 -5.53
CA CYS A 170 -6.73 9.54 -6.38
C CYS A 170 -7.22 9.20 -7.80
N PRO A 171 -8.02 10.09 -8.43
CA PRO A 171 -8.72 9.76 -9.66
C PRO A 171 -7.84 9.83 -10.90
N ILE A 172 -8.03 8.91 -11.83
CA ILE A 172 -7.52 9.00 -13.20
C ILE A 172 -8.58 9.71 -14.04
N THR A 173 -8.18 10.78 -14.74
CA THR A 173 -9.09 11.61 -15.54
C THR A 173 -8.45 11.97 -16.88
N LYS A 174 -9.22 12.57 -17.77
CA LYS A 174 -8.68 13.00 -19.07
C LYS A 174 -7.63 14.10 -18.93
N ASP A 175 -7.93 15.12 -18.15
CA ASP A 175 -7.17 16.38 -18.10
C ASP A 175 -6.65 16.73 -16.69
N GLY A 176 -6.55 15.72 -15.79
CA GLY A 176 -6.09 15.90 -14.41
C GLY A 176 -4.59 15.67 -14.24
N LEU A 177 -4.14 15.59 -12.99
CA LEU A 177 -2.75 15.25 -12.65
C LEU A 177 -2.36 13.86 -13.15
N TRP A 178 -3.28 12.91 -13.05
CA TRP A 178 -3.13 11.54 -13.53
C TRP A 178 -4.00 11.35 -14.76
N GLN A 179 -3.42 11.70 -15.92
CA GLN A 179 -4.13 11.65 -17.20
C GLN A 179 -4.25 10.23 -17.69
N ALA A 180 -5.45 9.86 -18.16
CA ALA A 180 -5.76 8.50 -18.62
C ALA A 180 -4.83 8.03 -19.75
N ASP A 181 -4.42 8.94 -20.63
CA ASP A 181 -3.55 8.66 -21.77
C ASP A 181 -2.10 8.28 -21.39
N ASN A 182 -1.72 8.47 -20.12
CA ASN A 182 -0.41 8.06 -19.61
C ASN A 182 -0.34 6.58 -19.24
N TYR A 183 -1.48 5.88 -19.23
CA TYR A 183 -1.57 4.50 -18.78
C TYR A 183 -1.97 3.57 -19.92
N GLU A 184 -1.28 2.44 -20.01
CA GLU A 184 -1.73 1.32 -20.83
C GLU A 184 -2.73 0.49 -20.03
N VAL A 185 -3.95 0.31 -20.57
CA VAL A 185 -4.98 -0.53 -19.96
C VAL A 185 -5.38 -1.61 -20.93
N LYS A 186 -5.19 -2.88 -20.55
CA LYS A 186 -5.48 -4.03 -21.41
C LYS A 186 -6.13 -5.16 -20.63
N ALA A 187 -6.84 -5.99 -21.36
CA ALA A 187 -7.37 -7.27 -20.91
C ALA A 187 -6.73 -8.42 -21.69
N ILE A 188 -6.12 -9.35 -20.99
CA ILE A 188 -5.70 -10.64 -21.56
C ILE A 188 -6.83 -11.63 -21.34
N ILE A 189 -7.39 -12.16 -22.42
CA ILE A 189 -8.44 -13.17 -22.36
C ILE A 189 -7.78 -14.53 -22.31
N MET A 190 -8.13 -15.31 -21.31
CA MET A 190 -7.56 -16.64 -21.08
C MET A 190 -8.63 -17.72 -21.06
N ARG A 191 -8.27 -18.89 -21.59
CA ARG A 191 -8.99 -20.14 -21.46
C ARG A 191 -8.01 -21.25 -21.09
N ASP A 192 -8.30 -22.04 -20.07
CA ASP A 192 -7.41 -23.13 -19.60
C ASP A 192 -5.97 -22.65 -19.38
N ASP A 193 -5.81 -21.46 -18.74
CA ASP A 193 -4.55 -20.74 -18.47
C ASP A 193 -3.71 -20.37 -19.71
N LYS A 194 -4.32 -20.45 -20.91
CA LYS A 194 -3.69 -19.98 -22.15
C LYS A 194 -4.28 -18.65 -22.56
N ASN A 195 -3.40 -17.73 -22.96
CA ASN A 195 -3.81 -16.48 -23.61
C ASN A 195 -4.40 -16.82 -24.99
N ILE A 196 -5.62 -16.35 -25.26
CA ILE A 196 -6.30 -16.54 -26.53
C ILE A 196 -6.60 -15.23 -27.26
N ASP A 197 -6.60 -14.09 -26.54
CA ASP A 197 -6.83 -12.77 -27.09
C ASP A 197 -6.27 -11.68 -26.17
N GLU A 198 -6.01 -10.49 -26.71
CA GLU A 198 -5.62 -9.30 -25.99
C GLU A 198 -6.44 -8.10 -26.48
N VAL A 199 -7.07 -7.39 -25.54
CA VAL A 199 -7.99 -6.29 -25.83
C VAL A 199 -7.47 -5.03 -25.16
N THR A 200 -7.27 -3.96 -25.93
CA THR A 200 -7.01 -2.61 -25.37
C THR A 200 -8.31 -2.05 -24.81
N LEU A 201 -8.25 -1.45 -23.62
CA LEU A 201 -9.35 -0.75 -23.01
C LEU A 201 -9.11 0.77 -23.09
N ASP A 202 -9.96 1.44 -23.82
CA ASP A 202 -9.89 2.89 -24.00
C ASP A 202 -10.63 3.63 -22.87
N PHE A 203 -10.15 4.83 -22.55
CA PHE A 203 -10.80 5.70 -21.57
C PHE A 203 -12.17 6.16 -22.09
N THR A 204 -13.22 6.02 -21.28
CA THR A 204 -14.62 6.26 -21.72
C THR A 204 -15.18 7.63 -21.29
N GLY A 205 -14.39 8.46 -20.63
CA GLY A 205 -14.79 9.81 -20.18
C GLY A 205 -15.14 9.92 -18.69
N PRO A 206 -15.93 9.02 -18.07
CA PRO A 206 -16.11 9.03 -16.61
C PRO A 206 -14.80 8.71 -15.88
N ILE A 207 -14.65 9.26 -14.66
CA ILE A 207 -13.46 9.13 -13.83
C ILE A 207 -13.05 7.67 -13.67
N GLY A 208 -11.82 7.37 -14.10
CA GLY A 208 -11.19 6.06 -13.97
C GLY A 208 -11.81 4.93 -14.81
N MET A 209 -12.76 5.25 -15.70
CA MET A 209 -13.46 4.24 -16.49
C MET A 209 -12.79 3.96 -17.82
N PHE A 210 -12.50 2.67 -18.05
CA PHE A 210 -11.98 2.16 -19.32
C PHE A 210 -12.84 1.00 -19.81
N SER A 211 -12.94 0.83 -21.13
CA SER A 211 -13.64 -0.30 -21.73
C SER A 211 -13.04 -0.73 -23.06
N GLY A 212 -13.21 -1.99 -23.36
CA GLY A 212 -12.90 -2.61 -24.65
C GLY A 212 -13.89 -3.74 -24.94
N LYS A 213 -13.79 -4.34 -26.12
CA LYS A 213 -14.66 -5.43 -26.54
C LYS A 213 -13.94 -6.43 -27.40
N THR A 214 -14.35 -7.69 -27.28
CA THR A 214 -13.93 -8.76 -28.18
C THR A 214 -15.13 -9.65 -28.56
N THR A 215 -14.93 -10.62 -29.44
CA THR A 215 -15.94 -11.61 -29.81
C THR A 215 -15.36 -13.00 -29.64
N ILE A 216 -16.03 -13.82 -28.82
CA ILE A 216 -15.65 -15.20 -28.55
C ILE A 216 -16.88 -16.08 -28.84
N THR A 217 -16.78 -16.94 -29.85
CA THR A 217 -17.88 -17.80 -30.29
C THR A 217 -17.83 -19.22 -29.73
N GLU A 218 -16.67 -19.63 -29.24
CA GLU A 218 -16.48 -20.96 -28.68
C GLU A 218 -17.07 -21.03 -27.28
N PRO A 219 -18.03 -21.96 -27.00
CA PRO A 219 -18.60 -22.09 -25.65
C PRO A 219 -17.57 -22.53 -24.61
N GLY A 220 -17.68 -22.00 -23.41
CA GLY A 220 -16.77 -22.37 -22.31
C GLY A 220 -16.60 -21.30 -21.26
N HIS A 221 -15.74 -21.57 -20.28
CA HIS A 221 -15.38 -20.65 -19.21
C HIS A 221 -14.10 -19.90 -19.57
N TYR A 222 -14.13 -18.61 -19.33
CA TYR A 222 -13.06 -17.69 -19.67
C TYR A 222 -12.69 -16.80 -18.49
N LYS A 223 -11.51 -16.24 -18.55
CA LYS A 223 -10.99 -15.26 -17.57
C LYS A 223 -10.43 -14.06 -18.33
N ALA A 224 -10.92 -12.87 -18.01
CA ALA A 224 -10.29 -11.62 -18.43
C ALA A 224 -9.33 -11.17 -17.29
N VAL A 225 -8.05 -11.10 -17.56
CA VAL A 225 -7.04 -10.51 -16.67
C VAL A 225 -6.82 -9.10 -17.14
N VAL A 226 -7.38 -8.13 -16.42
CA VAL A 226 -7.29 -6.71 -16.74
C VAL A 226 -6.14 -6.09 -15.97
N TYR A 227 -5.26 -5.38 -16.66
CA TYR A 227 -4.19 -4.64 -16.02
C TYR A 227 -4.15 -3.16 -16.44
N LEU A 228 -3.67 -2.34 -15.55
CA LEU A 228 -3.26 -0.97 -15.80
C LEU A 228 -1.76 -0.87 -15.53
N TYR A 229 -1.03 -0.34 -16.50
CA TYR A 229 0.42 -0.19 -16.46
C TYR A 229 0.82 1.26 -16.71
N ASP A 230 1.71 1.76 -15.87
CA ASP A 230 2.38 3.05 -16.05
C ASP A 230 3.81 2.84 -16.56
N ALA A 231 4.05 3.17 -17.82
CA ALA A 231 5.37 3.00 -18.45
C ALA A 231 6.46 3.91 -17.85
N LYS A 232 6.06 5.02 -17.20
CA LYS A 232 7.00 5.97 -16.59
C LYS A 232 7.60 5.43 -15.30
N THR A 233 6.79 4.75 -14.48
CA THR A 233 7.20 4.26 -13.16
C THR A 233 7.37 2.75 -13.09
N GLY A 234 6.84 2.01 -14.06
CA GLY A 234 6.73 0.55 -14.02
C GLY A 234 5.65 0.05 -13.07
N ASN A 235 4.80 0.94 -12.55
CA ASN A 235 3.75 0.58 -11.60
C ASN A 235 2.62 -0.17 -12.31
N VAL A 236 2.04 -1.20 -11.65
CA VAL A 236 1.01 -2.08 -12.22
C VAL A 236 -0.10 -2.33 -11.22
N GLY A 237 -1.35 -2.32 -11.70
CA GLY A 237 -2.50 -2.87 -11.00
C GLY A 237 -3.19 -3.94 -11.84
N VAL A 238 -3.74 -4.96 -11.21
CA VAL A 238 -4.36 -6.11 -11.91
C VAL A 238 -5.63 -6.54 -11.20
N ASP A 239 -6.65 -6.89 -12.00
CA ASP A 239 -7.84 -7.60 -11.52
C ASP A 239 -8.29 -8.67 -12.52
N ARG A 240 -9.22 -9.52 -12.12
CA ARG A 240 -9.70 -10.67 -12.90
C ARG A 240 -11.21 -10.73 -12.88
N SER A 241 -11.80 -10.87 -14.08
CA SER A 241 -13.21 -11.14 -14.25
C SER A 241 -13.41 -12.50 -14.92
N MET A 242 -14.25 -13.35 -14.32
CA MET A 242 -14.63 -14.65 -14.91
C MET A 242 -15.93 -14.49 -15.68
N PHE A 243 -16.02 -15.14 -16.84
CA PHE A 243 -17.25 -15.15 -17.64
C PHE A 243 -17.41 -16.46 -18.40
N GLU A 244 -18.61 -16.71 -18.87
CA GLU A 244 -18.96 -17.92 -19.62
C GLU A 244 -19.61 -17.54 -20.96
N ILE A 245 -19.18 -18.21 -22.02
CA ILE A 245 -19.87 -18.19 -23.32
C ILE A 245 -20.77 -19.42 -23.34
N PRO A 246 -22.12 -19.25 -23.44
CA PRO A 246 -23.06 -20.35 -23.41
C PRO A 246 -22.98 -21.17 -24.70
N LYS A 247 -23.31 -22.46 -24.61
CA LYS A 247 -23.56 -23.28 -25.82
C LYS A 247 -24.76 -22.70 -26.54
N ALA A 248 -24.66 -22.53 -27.86
CA ALA A 248 -25.86 -22.24 -28.67
C ALA A 248 -26.86 -23.36 -28.48
N LEU A 249 -28.12 -22.99 -28.16
CA LEU A 249 -29.24 -23.93 -28.06
C LEU A 249 -29.60 -24.47 -29.43
#